data_e40a45b418fdd50159abb6536868cccf
#
_entry.id   e40a45b418fdd50159abb6536868cccf
#
_cell.length_a   1.000
_cell.length_b   1.000
_cell.length_c   1.000
_cell.angle_alpha   90.00
_cell.angle_beta   90.00
_cell.angle_gamma   90.00
#
_symmetry.space_group_name_H-M   'P 1'
#
loop_
_entity.id
_entity.type
_entity.pdbx_description
1 polymer ?
#
loop_
_entity_poly.entity_id
_entity_poly.type
_entity_poly.pdbx_seq_one_letter_code
_entity_poly.pdbx_strand_id
1 'polypeptide(L)' 'MNNLKKIKIQLNGKSHQIKMGYNLKDLLKILKKDTNKVAIELNGEIADKEKYNKIFLKKNDKVEIVQFIGGG' A
#
# COMPACT_ATOMS: atom_id res chain seq x y z
N MET A 1 0.92 26.47 5.12
CA MET A 1 1.34 26.06 4.32
C MET A 1 1.25 24.76 4.16
N ASN A 2 1.14 24.31 3.33
CA ASN A 2 0.95 23.12 3.08
C ASN A 2 2.11 22.41 2.91
N ASN A 3 2.40 21.57 3.69
CA ASN A 3 3.54 20.85 3.55
C ASN A 3 3.26 19.50 3.23
N LEU A 4 2.30 19.22 2.41
CA LEU A 4 1.98 17.88 2.06
C LEU A 4 3.02 17.38 1.11
N LYS A 5 3.99 16.73 1.62
CA LYS A 5 4.96 16.10 0.78
C LYS A 5 4.40 14.80 0.24
N LYS A 6 4.72 14.52 -1.00
CA LYS A 6 4.33 13.28 -1.63
C LYS A 6 5.55 12.45 -1.95
N ILE A 7 5.38 11.16 -1.92
CA ILE A 7 6.45 10.25 -2.32
C ILE A 7 5.94 9.40 -3.46
N LYS A 8 6.85 8.88 -4.25
CA LYS A 8 6.52 8.03 -5.36
C LYS A 8 6.83 6.60 -4.98
N ILE A 9 5.87 5.73 -5.21
CA ILE A 9 6.05 4.30 -5.01
C ILE A 9 5.71 3.62 -6.32
N GLN A 10 5.99 2.33 -6.43
CA GLN A 10 5.50 1.55 -7.54
C GLN A 10 4.34 0.73 -7.03
N LEU A 11 3.19 0.84 -7.68
CA LEU A 11 2.02 0.10 -7.26
C LEU A 11 1.62 -0.79 -8.43
N ASN A 12 1.77 -2.09 -8.22
CA ASN A 12 1.51 -3.06 -9.27
C ASN A 12 2.21 -2.70 -10.57
N GLY A 13 3.48 -2.33 -10.45
CA GLY A 13 4.30 -2.03 -11.61
C GLY A 13 4.15 -0.63 -12.17
N LYS A 14 3.31 0.21 -11.59
CA LYS A 14 3.11 1.56 -12.09
C LYS A 14 3.49 2.57 -11.06
N SER A 15 3.98 3.70 -11.52
CA SER A 15 4.34 4.79 -10.64
C SER A 15 3.08 5.39 -10.01
N HIS A 16 3.11 5.62 -8.74
CA HIS A 16 1.97 6.13 -8.01
C HIS A 16 2.45 7.07 -6.92
N GLN A 17 1.83 8.21 -6.77
CA GLN A 17 2.20 9.16 -5.73
C GLN A 17 1.25 9.07 -4.57
N ILE A 18 1.79 9.11 -3.37
CA ILE A 18 0.97 9.12 -2.16
C ILE A 18 1.55 10.15 -1.21
N LYS A 19 0.80 10.50 -0.22
CA LYS A 19 1.31 11.41 0.80
C LYS A 19 2.32 10.71 1.65
N MET A 20 3.38 11.43 2.00
CA MET A 20 4.36 10.91 2.92
C MET A 20 3.68 10.60 4.23
N GLY A 21 4.07 9.52 4.86
CA GLY A 21 3.49 9.12 6.14
C GLY A 21 2.35 8.12 6.05
N TYR A 22 1.96 7.74 4.85
CA TYR A 22 0.91 6.74 4.71
C TYR A 22 1.46 5.36 5.06
N ASN A 23 0.65 4.57 5.71
CA ASN A 23 0.96 3.17 5.94
C ASN A 23 0.17 2.32 4.95
N LEU A 24 0.34 1.01 5.00
CA LEU A 24 -0.33 0.13 4.05
C LEU A 24 -1.85 0.17 4.22
N LYS A 25 -2.33 0.38 5.43
CA LYS A 25 -3.75 0.46 5.65
C LYS A 25 -4.31 1.73 5.00
N ASP A 26 -3.58 2.83 5.09
CA ASP A 26 -3.98 4.08 4.44
C ASP A 26 -4.04 3.90 2.93
N LEU A 27 -3.06 3.18 2.38
CA LEU A 27 -3.03 2.95 0.94
C LEU A 27 -4.28 2.18 0.50
N LEU A 28 -4.64 1.13 1.23
CA LEU A 28 -5.83 0.35 0.87
C LEU A 28 -7.09 1.21 0.96
N LYS A 29 -7.12 2.12 1.91
CA LYS A 29 -8.27 2.98 2.06
C LYS A 29 -8.41 3.90 0.86
N ILE A 30 -7.32 4.48 0.40
CA ILE A 30 -7.35 5.34 -0.77
C ILE A 30 -7.79 4.57 -1.98
N LEU A 31 -7.34 3.34 -2.10
CA LEU A 31 -7.66 2.52 -3.26
C LEU A 31 -9.04 1.86 -3.12
N LYS A 32 -9.69 2.07 -2.00
CA LYS A 32 -11.02 1.50 -1.73
C LYS A 32 -11.00 -0.01 -1.80
N LYS A 33 -9.96 -0.60 -1.22
CA LYS A 33 -9.84 -2.04 -1.20
C LYS A 33 -10.02 -2.56 0.20
N ASP A 34 -10.63 -3.74 0.29
CA ASP A 34 -10.92 -4.35 1.58
C ASP A 34 -9.69 -5.10 2.05
N THR A 35 -9.22 -4.78 3.24
CA THR A 35 -8.05 -5.43 3.83
C THR A 35 -8.19 -6.94 3.85
N ASN A 36 -9.39 -7.44 4.02
CA ASN A 36 -9.60 -8.88 4.13
C ASN A 36 -9.70 -9.57 2.78
N LYS A 37 -9.62 -8.84 1.70
CA LYS A 37 -9.76 -9.42 0.38
C LYS A 37 -8.52 -9.25 -0.47
N VAL A 38 -7.42 -8.80 0.11
CA VAL A 38 -6.19 -8.57 -0.64
C VAL A 38 -5.00 -9.15 0.11
N ALA A 39 -3.94 -9.39 -0.63
CA ALA A 39 -2.64 -9.68 -0.07
C ALA A 39 -1.69 -8.62 -0.60
N ILE A 40 -0.75 -8.18 0.20
CA ILE A 40 0.20 -7.16 -0.19
C ILE A 40 1.61 -7.70 -0.09
N GLU A 41 2.39 -7.50 -1.15
CA GLU A 41 3.80 -7.73 -1.11
C GLU A 41 4.48 -6.38 -1.10
N LEU A 42 5.41 -6.20 -0.19
CA LEU A 42 6.18 -4.96 -0.11
C LEU A 42 7.63 -5.31 -0.34
N ASN A 43 8.17 -4.80 -1.44
CA ASN A 43 9.57 -5.02 -1.79
C ASN A 43 9.91 -6.52 -1.84
N GLY A 44 8.98 -7.31 -2.38
CA GLY A 44 9.20 -8.72 -2.58
C GLY A 44 8.84 -9.61 -1.40
N GLU A 45 8.37 -9.03 -0.32
CA GLU A 45 8.00 -9.82 0.85
C GLU A 45 6.54 -9.62 1.19
N ILE A 46 5.88 -10.70 1.58
CA ILE A 46 4.48 -10.61 1.94
C ILE A 46 4.36 -9.89 3.26
N ALA A 47 3.54 -8.86 3.28
CA ALA A 47 3.31 -8.08 4.49
C ALA A 47 2.25 -8.76 5.34
N ASP A 48 2.49 -8.77 6.64
CA ASP A 48 1.57 -9.36 7.58
C ASP A 48 0.37 -8.43 7.73
N LYS A 49 -0.82 -8.95 7.48
CA LYS A 49 -2.01 -8.14 7.52
C LYS A 49 -2.19 -7.43 8.85
N GLU A 50 -1.83 -8.08 9.91
CA GLU A 50 -2.00 -7.48 11.23
C GLU A 50 -1.06 -6.32 11.46
N LYS A 51 -0.09 -6.13 10.59
CA LYS A 51 0.85 -5.05 10.74
C LYS A 51 0.68 -3.95 9.72
N TYR A 52 -0.35 -4.00 8.89
CA TYR A 52 -0.53 -3.00 7.84
C TYR A 52 -0.55 -1.58 8.40
N ASN A 53 -1.09 -1.37 9.58
CA ASN A 53 -1.15 -0.04 10.14
C ASN A 53 0.18 0.41 10.74
N LYS A 54 1.16 -0.48 10.79
CA LYS A 54 2.47 -0.15 11.32
C LYS A 54 3.55 -0.12 10.27
N ILE A 55 3.22 -0.47 9.04
CA ILE A 55 4.19 -0.49 7.96
C ILE A 55 4.01 0.77 7.14
N PHE A 56 4.92 1.71 7.28
CA PHE A 56 4.83 2.98 6.60
C PHE A 56 5.59 2.94 5.28
N LEU A 57 4.99 3.52 4.26
CA LEU A 57 5.56 3.49 2.93
C LEU A 57 6.67 4.52 2.79
N LYS A 58 7.69 4.16 2.02
CA LYS A 58 8.82 5.02 1.78
C LYS A 58 8.98 5.22 0.30
N LYS A 59 9.71 6.25 -0.06
CA LYS A 59 10.01 6.55 -1.45
C LYS A 59 10.57 5.33 -2.13
N ASN A 60 10.06 5.05 -3.30
CA ASN A 60 10.53 3.97 -4.16
C ASN A 60 10.16 2.56 -3.67
N ASP A 61 9.30 2.46 -2.68
CA ASP A 61 8.84 1.13 -2.29
C ASP A 61 8.06 0.49 -3.44
N LYS A 62 8.21 -0.83 -3.57
CA LYS A 62 7.48 -1.58 -4.55
C LYS A 62 6.36 -2.28 -3.84
N VAL A 63 5.14 -1.97 -4.20
CA VAL A 63 3.97 -2.54 -3.56
C VAL A 63 3.17 -3.30 -4.60
N GLU A 64 2.87 -4.57 -4.30
CA GLU A 64 2.00 -5.33 -5.18
C GLU A 64 0.79 -5.77 -4.39
N ILE A 65 -0.38 -5.51 -4.91
CA ILE A 65 -1.61 -5.85 -4.24
C ILE A 65 -2.36 -6.85 -5.11
N VAL A 66 -2.64 -8.01 -4.53
CA VAL A 66 -3.36 -9.04 -5.25
C VAL A 66 -4.71 -9.18 -4.59
N GLN A 67 -5.76 -9.11 -5.37
CA GLN A 67 -7.10 -9.24 -4.84
C GLN A 67 -7.54 -10.67 -4.96
N PHE A 68 -8.09 -11.21 -3.89
CA PHE A 68 -8.58 -12.57 -3.93
C PHE A 68 -9.84 -12.63 -4.77
N ILE A 69 -9.98 -13.70 -5.51
CA ILE A 69 -11.13 -13.90 -6.34
C ILE A 69 -12.00 -14.94 -5.71
N GLY A 70 -13.28 -14.76 -5.77
CA GLY A 70 -14.15 -15.76 -5.24
C GLY A 70 -14.39 -15.49 -3.79
N GLY A 71 -15.25 -15.58 -3.32
CA GLY A 71 -15.53 -15.20 -2.13
C GLY A 71 -15.05 -15.98 -1.05
N GLY A 72 -14.13 -16.04 -0.98
CA GLY A 72 -13.53 -16.77 0.08
C GLY A 72 -13.98 -16.32 1.42
#